data_d488f069002289e6494bd1bb5f034879
#
_entry.id   d488f069002289e6494bd1bb5f034879
#
_cell.length_a   1.000
_cell.length_b   1.000
_cell.length_c   1.000
_cell.angle_alpha   90.00
_cell.angle_beta   90.00
_cell.angle_gamma   90.00
#
_symmetry.space_group_name_H-M   'P 1'
#
loop_
_entity.id
_entity.type
_entity.pdbx_description
1 polymer ?
#
loop_
_entity_poly.entity_id
_entity_poly.type
_entity_poly.pdbx_seq_one_letter_code
_entity_poly.pdbx_strand_id
1 'polypeptide(L)'
;VVYDFKIEGQENIENITTGAISVSNHVLFLDCAMIGLAFKDKKIYYTTQEESFKIPFVRRLIKLLRAIPIPKSIENRKNFLKAINKLLEEKNIVHIYPEASLWPYCRKIRNFKNGAFDIAVRNQVPIIPCVFTFREPTGIRKRLKKKKDVTLKILKPIKPNSEKYIRQQVEELKEK
;
A
#
# COMPACT_ATOMS: atom_id res chain seq x y z
N VAL A 1 9.95 -17.18 -13.75
CA VAL A 1 9.49 -15.80 -13.53
C VAL A 1 8.04 -15.70 -13.96
N VAL A 2 7.16 -15.38 -13.00
CA VAL A 2 5.70 -15.43 -13.22
C VAL A 2 5.20 -14.17 -13.95
N TYR A 3 5.86 -13.03 -13.74
CA TYR A 3 5.55 -11.73 -14.34
C TYR A 3 6.83 -11.06 -14.86
N ASP A 4 6.71 -10.23 -15.90
CA ASP A 4 7.72 -9.21 -16.20
C ASP A 4 7.36 -7.99 -15.34
N PHE A 5 8.07 -7.83 -14.23
CA PHE A 5 7.79 -6.81 -13.24
C PHE A 5 8.73 -5.63 -13.40
N LYS A 6 8.18 -4.43 -13.58
CA LYS A 6 8.90 -3.18 -13.69
C LYS A 6 8.51 -2.26 -12.53
N ILE A 7 9.49 -1.55 -11.97
CA ILE A 7 9.28 -0.52 -10.97
C ILE A 7 9.68 0.81 -11.59
N GLU A 8 8.85 1.82 -11.39
CA GLU A 8 9.07 3.20 -11.84
C GLU A 8 8.84 4.16 -10.67
N GLY A 9 9.61 5.25 -10.61
CA GLY A 9 9.44 6.31 -9.61
C GLY A 9 10.08 6.01 -8.27
N GLN A 10 11.08 5.10 -8.18
CA GLN A 10 11.77 4.82 -6.91
C GLN A 10 12.48 6.07 -6.34
N GLU A 11 12.91 6.98 -7.20
CA GLU A 11 13.49 8.28 -6.82
C GLU A 11 12.56 9.14 -5.95
N ASN A 12 11.25 8.93 -6.05
CA ASN A 12 10.25 9.65 -5.26
C ASN A 12 10.27 9.30 -3.75
N ILE A 13 10.89 8.17 -3.39
CA ILE A 13 10.95 7.70 -2.00
C ILE A 13 12.34 7.79 -1.38
N GLU A 14 13.38 8.10 -2.13
CA GLU A 14 14.77 8.15 -1.65
C GLU A 14 14.92 9.14 -0.49
N ASN A 15 14.35 10.32 -0.63
CA ASN A 15 14.46 11.42 0.32
C ASN A 15 13.40 11.41 1.46
N ILE A 16 12.63 10.33 1.60
CA ILE A 16 11.67 10.21 2.71
C ILE A 16 12.44 9.83 3.98
N THR A 17 12.53 10.77 4.90
CA THR A 17 13.22 10.64 6.21
C THR A 17 12.26 10.53 7.38
N THR A 18 10.95 10.66 7.14
CA THR A 18 9.88 10.54 8.14
C THR A 18 9.14 9.21 7.98
N GLY A 19 8.24 8.90 8.91
CA GLY A 19 7.20 7.90 8.66
C GLY A 19 6.34 8.30 7.48
N ALA A 20 5.71 7.33 6.82
CA ALA A 20 4.83 7.58 5.69
C ALA A 20 3.75 6.50 5.56
N ILE A 21 2.61 6.86 4.98
CA ILE A 21 1.59 5.90 4.55
C ILE A 21 1.77 5.66 3.04
N SER A 22 2.04 4.42 2.64
CA SER A 22 2.00 4.01 1.24
C SER A 22 0.63 3.43 0.91
N VAL A 23 0.07 3.80 -0.24
CA VAL A 23 -1.23 3.27 -0.71
C VAL A 23 -1.12 2.74 -2.13
N SER A 24 -1.87 1.68 -2.45
CA SER A 24 -1.99 1.22 -3.83
C SER A 24 -3.33 0.54 -4.10
N ASN A 25 -3.67 0.37 -5.37
CA ASN A 25 -4.72 -0.55 -5.80
C ASN A 25 -4.33 -1.99 -5.45
N HIS A 26 -5.32 -2.84 -5.13
CA HIS A 26 -5.12 -4.23 -4.71
C HIS A 26 -5.60 -5.19 -5.81
N VAL A 27 -4.66 -5.63 -6.66
CA VAL A 27 -4.98 -6.28 -7.95
C VAL A 27 -4.23 -7.60 -8.21
N LEU A 28 -3.28 -7.95 -7.35
CA LEU A 28 -2.51 -9.20 -7.45
C LEU A 28 -2.34 -9.82 -6.06
N PHE A 29 -2.30 -11.15 -6.01
CA PHE A 29 -2.00 -11.86 -4.76
C PHE A 29 -0.58 -11.57 -4.23
N LEU A 30 0.36 -11.28 -5.13
CA LEU A 30 1.76 -10.98 -4.80
C LEU A 30 2.09 -9.48 -4.79
N ASP A 31 1.10 -8.58 -4.84
CA ASP A 31 1.37 -7.15 -4.87
C ASP A 31 2.09 -6.65 -3.62
N CYS A 32 1.82 -7.22 -2.44
CA CYS A 32 2.57 -6.93 -1.21
C CYS A 32 4.06 -7.27 -1.34
N ALA A 33 4.42 -8.38 -1.99
CA ALA A 33 5.82 -8.73 -2.23
C ALA A 33 6.46 -7.78 -3.25
N MET A 34 5.72 -7.37 -4.29
CA MET A 34 6.18 -6.41 -5.29
C MET A 34 6.40 -5.02 -4.68
N ILE A 35 5.50 -4.56 -3.79
CA ILE A 35 5.71 -3.35 -2.99
C ILE A 35 6.96 -3.49 -2.12
N GLY A 36 7.15 -4.64 -1.45
CA GLY A 36 8.36 -4.89 -0.64
C GLY A 36 9.64 -4.77 -1.44
N LEU A 37 9.66 -5.26 -2.68
CA LEU A 37 10.81 -5.11 -3.58
C LEU A 37 11.06 -3.65 -3.98
N ALA A 38 9.99 -2.88 -4.20
CA ALA A 38 10.09 -1.47 -4.56
C ALA A 38 10.59 -0.60 -3.40
N PHE A 39 10.28 -0.99 -2.16
CA PHE A 39 10.69 -0.33 -0.93
C PHE A 39 11.84 -1.06 -0.20
N LYS A 40 12.68 -1.81 -0.92
CA LYS A 40 13.73 -2.68 -0.34
C LYS A 40 14.65 -1.98 0.66
N ASP A 41 14.94 -0.69 0.43
CA ASP A 41 15.83 0.12 1.26
C ASP A 41 15.10 0.83 2.42
N LYS A 42 13.80 0.57 2.58
CA LYS A 42 12.94 1.12 3.63
C LYS A 42 12.28 0.02 4.43
N LYS A 43 12.03 0.28 5.70
CA LYS A 43 11.30 -0.67 6.55
C LYS A 43 9.80 -0.46 6.35
N ILE A 44 9.13 -1.43 5.72
CA ILE A 44 7.71 -1.37 5.39
C ILE A 44 6.91 -2.42 6.16
N TYR A 45 5.75 -2.03 6.62
CA TYR A 45 4.74 -2.85 7.29
C TYR A 45 3.45 -2.85 6.47
N TYR A 46 2.72 -3.95 6.48
CA TYR A 46 1.47 -4.07 5.72
C TYR A 46 0.29 -4.14 6.67
N THR A 47 -0.87 -3.69 6.22
CA THR A 47 -2.12 -3.96 6.92
C THR A 47 -2.89 -5.06 6.21
N THR A 48 -3.50 -5.97 6.98
CA THR A 48 -4.31 -7.06 6.43
C THR A 48 -5.50 -7.37 7.33
N GLN A 49 -6.49 -8.06 6.79
CA GLN A 49 -7.66 -8.47 7.58
C GLN A 49 -7.28 -9.54 8.60
N GLU A 50 -7.88 -9.53 9.80
CA GLU A 50 -7.63 -10.51 10.86
C GLU A 50 -7.84 -11.96 10.38
N GLU A 51 -8.81 -12.19 9.49
CA GLU A 51 -9.11 -13.50 8.94
C GLU A 51 -7.94 -14.13 8.18
N SER A 52 -7.10 -13.31 7.56
CA SER A 52 -5.92 -13.77 6.83
C SER A 52 -4.93 -14.52 7.74
N PHE A 53 -4.91 -14.19 9.03
CA PHE A 53 -4.07 -14.87 10.02
C PHE A 53 -4.57 -16.27 10.39
N LYS A 54 -5.83 -16.61 10.09
CA LYS A 54 -6.42 -17.92 10.34
C LYS A 54 -6.01 -18.96 9.30
N ILE A 55 -5.55 -18.53 8.12
CA ILE A 55 -5.13 -19.41 7.03
C ILE A 55 -3.65 -19.79 7.22
N PRO A 56 -3.29 -21.07 7.48
CA PRO A 56 -1.94 -21.44 7.93
C PRO A 56 -0.82 -21.00 6.98
N PHE A 57 -0.98 -21.20 5.68
CA PHE A 57 0.01 -20.83 4.67
C PHE A 57 0.12 -19.31 4.54
N VAL A 58 -1.00 -18.62 4.44
CA VAL A 58 -1.08 -17.15 4.34
C VAL A 58 -0.49 -16.50 5.59
N ARG A 59 -0.75 -17.07 6.78
CA ARG A 59 -0.20 -16.59 8.06
C ARG A 59 1.32 -16.53 8.08
N ARG A 60 2.01 -17.51 7.50
CA ARG A 60 3.48 -17.48 7.41
C ARG A 60 3.96 -16.32 6.54
N LEU A 61 3.35 -16.16 5.38
CA LEU A 61 3.69 -15.09 4.43
C LEU A 61 3.45 -13.71 5.04
N ILE A 62 2.27 -13.45 5.62
CA ILE A 62 1.93 -12.14 6.19
C ILE A 62 2.78 -11.78 7.41
N LYS A 63 3.20 -12.78 8.22
CA LYS A 63 4.18 -12.56 9.31
C LYS A 63 5.54 -12.15 8.75
N LEU A 64 6.02 -12.84 7.70
CA LEU A 64 7.28 -12.48 7.01
C LEU A 64 7.23 -11.06 6.45
N LEU A 65 6.07 -10.65 5.94
CA LEU A 65 5.82 -9.31 5.42
C LEU A 65 5.53 -8.26 6.52
N ARG A 66 5.68 -8.61 7.81
CA ARG A 66 5.39 -7.72 8.95
C ARG A 66 3.96 -7.14 8.91
N ALA A 67 3.00 -8.00 8.57
CA ALA A 67 1.62 -7.56 8.46
C ALA A 67 0.96 -7.33 9.83
N ILE A 68 0.18 -6.27 9.92
CA ILE A 68 -0.56 -5.84 11.11
C ILE A 68 -2.05 -6.12 10.84
N PRO A 69 -2.74 -6.84 11.75
CA PRO A 69 -4.16 -7.12 11.59
C PRO A 69 -5.00 -5.87 11.78
N ILE A 70 -5.88 -5.58 10.81
CA ILE A 70 -6.92 -4.56 10.95
C ILE A 70 -8.06 -5.16 11.79
N PRO A 71 -8.34 -4.64 12.99
CA PRO A 71 -9.35 -5.21 13.86
C PRO A 71 -10.76 -4.93 13.35
N LYS A 72 -11.65 -5.91 13.52
CA LYS A 72 -13.08 -5.74 13.28
C LYS A 72 -13.77 -5.03 14.44
N SER A 73 -13.35 -5.32 15.68
CA SER A 73 -13.95 -4.75 16.85
C SER A 73 -13.52 -3.29 17.06
N ILE A 74 -14.45 -2.48 17.55
CA ILE A 74 -14.17 -1.06 17.88
C ILE A 74 -13.17 -0.96 19.02
N GLU A 75 -13.22 -1.85 20.00
CA GLU A 75 -12.30 -1.89 21.14
C GLU A 75 -10.84 -2.02 20.71
N ASN A 76 -10.56 -2.94 19.81
CA ASN A 76 -9.19 -3.20 19.33
C ASN A 76 -8.68 -2.13 18.37
N ARG A 77 -9.58 -1.28 17.82
CA ARG A 77 -9.20 -0.21 16.88
C ARG A 77 -8.24 0.80 17.51
N LYS A 78 -8.42 1.11 18.80
CA LYS A 78 -7.52 2.02 19.52
C LYS A 78 -6.09 1.47 19.61
N ASN A 79 -5.94 0.17 19.88
CA ASN A 79 -4.63 -0.49 19.95
C ASN A 79 -3.97 -0.57 18.58
N PHE A 80 -4.75 -0.86 17.52
CA PHE A 80 -4.29 -0.82 16.15
C PHE A 80 -3.73 0.56 15.77
N LEU A 81 -4.49 1.64 16.04
CA LEU A 81 -4.02 3.01 15.75
C LEU A 81 -2.77 3.36 16.55
N LYS A 82 -2.68 2.99 17.84
CA LYS A 82 -1.47 3.19 18.63
C LYS A 82 -0.25 2.49 18.04
N ALA A 83 -0.43 1.24 17.57
CA ALA A 83 0.65 0.49 16.91
C ALA A 83 1.11 1.16 15.62
N ILE A 84 0.17 1.63 14.79
CA ILE A 84 0.49 2.35 13.55
C ILE A 84 1.22 3.65 13.88
N ASN A 85 0.72 4.46 14.82
CA ASN A 85 1.35 5.73 15.20
C ASN A 85 2.80 5.51 15.64
N LYS A 86 3.05 4.51 16.50
CA LYS A 86 4.40 4.16 16.94
C LYS A 86 5.31 3.83 15.76
N LEU A 87 4.84 3.04 14.78
CA LEU A 87 5.63 2.71 13.60
C LEU A 87 5.97 3.96 12.77
N LEU A 88 5.03 4.89 12.64
CA LEU A 88 5.25 6.14 11.90
C LEU A 88 6.24 7.06 12.64
N GLU A 89 6.16 7.15 13.97
CA GLU A 89 7.13 7.87 14.83
C GLU A 89 8.54 7.28 14.68
N GLU A 90 8.66 5.95 14.57
CA GLU A 90 9.90 5.22 14.30
C GLU A 90 10.38 5.35 12.84
N LYS A 91 9.78 6.25 12.05
CA LYS A 91 10.11 6.51 10.63
C LYS A 91 9.91 5.31 9.69
N ASN A 92 9.04 4.38 10.06
CA ASN A 92 8.69 3.27 9.18
C ASN A 92 7.59 3.66 8.19
N ILE A 93 7.45 2.88 7.13
CA ILE A 93 6.36 3.02 6.15
C ILE A 93 5.29 1.99 6.47
N VAL A 94 4.02 2.42 6.45
CA VAL A 94 2.88 1.51 6.59
C VAL A 94 2.10 1.49 5.29
N HIS A 95 1.99 0.31 4.68
CA HIS A 95 1.26 0.11 3.43
C HIS A 95 -0.19 -0.30 3.70
N ILE A 96 -1.11 0.41 3.08
CA ILE A 96 -2.56 0.20 3.20
C ILE A 96 -3.18 0.14 1.81
N TYR A 97 -4.05 -0.85 1.57
CA TYR A 97 -4.89 -0.92 0.38
C TYR A 97 -6.20 -0.19 0.63
N PRO A 98 -6.38 1.05 0.16
CA PRO A 98 -7.58 1.84 0.49
C PRO A 98 -8.86 1.29 -0.15
N GLU A 99 -8.74 0.45 -1.17
CA GLU A 99 -9.83 -0.28 -1.79
C GLU A 99 -10.41 -1.42 -0.92
N ALA A 100 -9.70 -1.79 0.17
CA ALA A 100 -10.06 -2.78 1.19
C ALA A 100 -10.24 -4.23 0.73
N SER A 101 -10.21 -4.54 -0.56
CA SER A 101 -10.37 -5.90 -1.08
C SER A 101 -9.55 -6.12 -2.35
N LEU A 102 -9.02 -7.33 -2.51
CA LEU A 102 -8.32 -7.76 -3.71
C LEU A 102 -9.33 -8.03 -4.84
N TRP A 103 -9.12 -7.38 -6.00
CA TRP A 103 -9.82 -7.69 -7.24
C TRP A 103 -8.81 -8.02 -8.33
N PRO A 104 -8.59 -9.29 -8.61
CA PRO A 104 -7.53 -9.72 -9.53
C PRO A 104 -7.64 -9.07 -10.91
N TYR A 105 -6.53 -8.48 -11.35
CA TYR A 105 -6.38 -7.84 -12.67
C TYR A 105 -7.36 -6.69 -12.96
N CYS A 106 -7.96 -6.09 -11.92
CA CYS A 106 -8.81 -4.92 -12.08
C CYS A 106 -7.98 -3.75 -12.64
N ARG A 107 -8.47 -3.13 -13.73
CA ARG A 107 -7.80 -1.99 -14.39
C ARG A 107 -8.36 -0.64 -13.97
N LYS A 108 -9.41 -0.63 -13.14
CA LYS A 108 -10.04 0.59 -12.64
C LYS A 108 -9.65 0.80 -11.18
N ILE A 109 -9.36 2.03 -10.81
CA ILE A 109 -9.25 2.43 -9.41
C ILE A 109 -10.65 2.42 -8.82
N ARG A 110 -10.81 1.76 -7.68
CA ARG A 110 -12.08 1.65 -6.96
C ARG A 110 -12.17 2.72 -5.89
N ASN A 111 -13.36 2.90 -5.32
CA ASN A 111 -13.58 3.86 -4.25
C ASN A 111 -12.67 3.59 -3.04
N PHE A 112 -12.01 4.62 -2.57
CA PHE A 112 -11.10 4.56 -1.43
C PHE A 112 -11.86 4.71 -0.10
N LYS A 113 -11.51 3.87 0.87
CA LYS A 113 -11.87 4.06 2.27
C LYS A 113 -10.98 5.14 2.91
N ASN A 114 -11.53 5.92 3.82
CA ASN A 114 -10.81 7.07 4.42
C ASN A 114 -9.67 6.68 5.37
N GLY A 115 -9.62 5.42 5.85
CA GLY A 115 -8.73 5.02 6.94
C GLY A 115 -7.25 5.33 6.74
N ALA A 116 -6.69 5.10 5.55
CA ALA A 116 -5.29 5.41 5.24
C ALA A 116 -5.02 6.92 5.31
N PHE A 117 -5.91 7.70 4.75
CA PHE A 117 -5.81 9.16 4.67
C PHE A 117 -6.01 9.81 6.04
N ASP A 118 -6.98 9.32 6.84
CA ASP A 118 -7.21 9.77 8.21
C ASP A 118 -5.96 9.52 9.10
N ILE A 119 -5.33 8.36 8.99
CA ILE A 119 -4.09 8.05 9.69
C ILE A 119 -2.97 9.01 9.26
N ALA A 120 -2.78 9.26 7.97
CA ALA A 120 -1.76 10.15 7.44
C ALA A 120 -1.95 11.60 7.97
N VAL A 121 -3.19 12.10 7.91
CA VAL A 121 -3.53 13.45 8.39
C VAL A 121 -3.30 13.58 9.90
N ARG A 122 -3.75 12.62 10.70
CA ARG A 122 -3.58 12.67 12.18
C ARG A 122 -2.13 12.60 12.61
N ASN A 123 -1.28 11.92 11.86
CA ASN A 123 0.15 11.82 12.13
C ASN A 123 0.99 12.85 11.37
N GLN A 124 0.38 13.69 10.53
CA GLN A 124 1.05 14.66 9.67
C GLN A 124 2.20 14.06 8.85
N VAL A 125 2.00 12.83 8.36
CA VAL A 125 2.95 12.11 7.52
C VAL A 125 2.51 12.10 6.06
N PRO A 126 3.46 12.05 5.09
CA PRO A 126 3.10 12.00 3.68
C PRO A 126 2.41 10.69 3.29
N ILE A 127 1.55 10.78 2.29
CA ILE A 127 1.05 9.62 1.55
C ILE A 127 1.93 9.41 0.32
N ILE A 128 2.31 8.16 0.08
CA ILE A 128 3.06 7.72 -1.10
C ILE A 128 2.09 6.92 -1.98
N PRO A 129 1.52 7.54 -3.02
CA PRO A 129 0.64 6.82 -3.92
C PRO A 129 1.46 5.88 -4.81
N CYS A 130 1.01 4.64 -4.92
CA CYS A 130 1.56 3.63 -5.82
C CYS A 130 0.44 3.08 -6.69
N VAL A 131 0.74 2.72 -7.92
CA VAL A 131 -0.26 2.14 -8.82
C VAL A 131 0.30 0.95 -9.58
N PHE A 132 -0.41 -0.18 -9.50
CA PHE A 132 -0.17 -1.33 -10.35
C PHE A 132 -0.92 -1.17 -11.67
N THR A 133 -0.20 -1.30 -12.76
CA THR A 133 -0.75 -1.31 -14.11
C THR A 133 -0.33 -2.58 -14.85
N PHE A 134 -1.14 -2.97 -15.84
CA PHE A 134 -0.90 -4.17 -16.62
C PHE A 134 -0.62 -3.82 -18.08
N ARG A 135 0.42 -4.43 -18.61
CA ARG A 135 0.78 -4.35 -20.02
C ARG A 135 0.56 -5.70 -20.70
N GLU A 136 0.09 -5.68 -21.93
CA GLU A 136 0.02 -6.90 -22.73
C GLU A 136 1.43 -7.24 -23.22
N PRO A 137 1.85 -8.51 -23.12
CA PRO A 137 3.13 -8.95 -23.68
C PRO A 137 3.17 -8.69 -25.19
N THR A 138 4.31 -8.25 -25.70
CA THR A 138 4.51 -7.97 -27.13
C THR A 138 5.49 -8.96 -27.78
N GLY A 139 5.47 -9.09 -29.13
CA GLY A 139 6.40 -9.92 -29.89
C GLY A 139 6.33 -11.40 -29.52
N ILE A 140 7.47 -12.07 -29.47
CA ILE A 140 7.61 -13.51 -29.17
C ILE A 140 7.04 -13.83 -27.77
N ARG A 141 7.11 -12.90 -26.82
CA ARG A 141 6.56 -13.05 -25.48
C ARG A 141 5.05 -13.27 -25.47
N LYS A 142 4.30 -12.67 -26.41
CA LYS A 142 2.85 -12.87 -26.56
C LYS A 142 2.49 -14.33 -26.82
N ARG A 143 3.34 -15.08 -27.51
CA ARG A 143 3.13 -16.52 -27.80
C ARG A 143 3.48 -17.41 -26.62
N LEU A 144 4.44 -17.01 -25.79
CA LEU A 144 5.00 -17.84 -24.70
C LEU A 144 4.41 -17.54 -23.33
N LYS A 145 3.84 -16.34 -23.13
CA LYS A 145 3.30 -15.90 -21.83
C LYS A 145 1.79 -15.79 -21.82
N LYS A 146 1.15 -16.52 -20.90
CA LYS A 146 -0.28 -16.39 -20.59
C LYS A 146 -0.59 -15.26 -19.61
N LYS A 147 0.42 -14.65 -18.96
CA LYS A 147 0.24 -13.64 -17.92
C LYS A 147 0.72 -12.28 -18.39
N LYS A 148 -0.01 -11.24 -17.98
CA LYS A 148 0.29 -9.83 -18.28
C LYS A 148 1.59 -9.38 -17.61
N ASP A 149 2.30 -8.47 -18.23
CA ASP A 149 3.42 -7.78 -17.61
C ASP A 149 2.89 -6.74 -16.64
N VAL A 150 3.58 -6.55 -15.51
CA VAL A 150 3.14 -5.71 -14.40
C VAL A 150 4.11 -4.55 -14.23
N THR A 151 3.59 -3.33 -14.12
CA THR A 151 4.37 -2.17 -13.70
C THR A 151 3.81 -1.63 -12.40
N LEU A 152 4.69 -1.45 -11.41
CA LEU A 152 4.41 -0.66 -10.22
C LEU A 152 5.01 0.72 -10.42
N LYS A 153 4.17 1.75 -10.40
CA LYS A 153 4.61 3.14 -10.46
C LYS A 153 4.43 3.79 -9.08
N ILE A 154 5.50 4.36 -8.55
CA ILE A 154 5.51 5.12 -7.31
C ILE A 154 5.39 6.60 -7.70
N LEU A 155 4.36 7.27 -7.20
CA LEU A 155 4.11 8.69 -7.49
C LEU A 155 4.77 9.57 -6.43
N LYS A 156 4.82 10.87 -6.68
CA LYS A 156 5.36 11.85 -5.73
C LYS A 156 4.56 11.83 -4.43
N PRO A 157 5.21 11.83 -3.28
CA PRO A 157 4.54 11.88 -1.98
C PRO A 157 3.71 13.15 -1.84
N ILE A 158 2.52 13.00 -1.26
CA ILE A 158 1.58 14.09 -1.01
C ILE A 158 1.54 14.33 0.50
N LYS A 159 1.84 15.54 0.93
CA LYS A 159 1.77 15.92 2.35
C LYS A 159 0.37 16.43 2.70
N PRO A 160 -0.14 16.11 3.92
CA PRO A 160 -1.32 16.77 4.45
C PRO A 160 -1.11 18.30 4.53
N ASN A 161 -2.19 19.06 4.36
CA ASN A 161 -2.16 20.50 4.52
C ASN A 161 -2.63 20.88 5.93
N SER A 162 -1.70 21.12 6.86
CA SER A 162 -2.01 21.41 8.28
C SER A 162 -2.86 22.66 8.54
N GLU A 163 -3.01 23.54 7.55
CA GLU A 163 -3.85 24.74 7.66
C GLU A 163 -5.36 24.46 7.48
N LYS A 164 -5.71 23.25 6.99
CA LYS A 164 -7.11 22.84 6.75
C LYS A 164 -7.65 21.97 7.87
N TYR A 165 -8.98 21.94 8.02
CA TYR A 165 -9.62 20.98 8.92
C TYR A 165 -9.35 19.53 8.49
N ILE A 166 -9.22 18.62 9.46
CA ILE A 166 -8.87 17.21 9.23
C ILE A 166 -9.72 16.59 8.11
N ARG A 167 -11.04 16.80 8.11
CA ARG A 167 -11.94 16.25 7.10
C ARG A 167 -11.61 16.73 5.67
N GLN A 168 -11.29 18.01 5.53
CA GLN A 168 -10.92 18.61 4.25
C GLN A 168 -9.57 18.06 3.76
N GLN A 169 -8.60 17.87 4.67
CA GLN A 169 -7.30 17.26 4.33
C GLN A 169 -7.48 15.83 3.82
N VAL A 170 -8.36 15.02 4.47
CA VAL A 170 -8.63 13.63 4.07
C VAL A 170 -9.24 13.57 2.66
N GLU A 171 -10.23 14.40 2.36
CA GLU A 171 -10.85 14.43 1.01
C GLU A 171 -9.84 14.90 -0.04
N GLU A 172 -9.07 15.95 0.23
CA GLU A 172 -8.03 16.43 -0.70
C GLU A 172 -6.97 15.37 -1.02
N LEU A 173 -6.54 14.59 -0.02
CA LEU A 173 -5.57 13.51 -0.23
C LEU A 173 -6.13 12.33 -1.03
N LYS A 174 -7.44 12.12 -0.98
CA LYS A 174 -8.10 11.07 -1.77
C LYS A 174 -8.28 11.43 -3.23
N GLU A 175 -8.43 12.73 -3.53
CA GLU A 175 -8.66 13.23 -4.88
C GLU A 175 -7.36 13.37 -5.69
N LYS A 176 -6.23 13.57 -5.04
CA LYS A 176 -4.89 13.65 -5.66
C LYS A 176 -4.31 12.29 -6.00
#